data_e1b7f2a846b3a7977d4b702a4a9fdaa0
#
_entry.id   e1b7f2a846b3a7977d4b702a4a9fdaa0
#
_cell.length_a   1.000
_cell.length_b   1.000
_cell.length_c   1.000
_cell.angle_alpha   90.00
_cell.angle_beta   90.00
_cell.angle_gamma   90.00
#
_symmetry.space_group_name_H-M   'P 1'
#
loop_
_entity.id
_entity.type
_entity.pdbx_description
1 polymer ?
#
loop_
_entity_poly.entity_id
_entity_poly.type
_entity_poly.pdbx_seq_one_letter_code
_entity_poly.pdbx_strand_id
1 'polypeptide(L)'
;MAVYTQIPAEEMAELVLQFDAGKLISAKGIAEGVENSNYLVETTKGRFIFTVYEKRVDTADLPFFMAMIDHLVAKGCPVPASLKTAAGAATISHKGKSRAMMEFMPGLSVTHPTQAQALSTGRALGQLHGALKDFTLNRPNTLGLDGWLELAARCGDDLDKIQPGLKQRVAEECAFLRANWPADLDKSVIHADLFPDNVLMAGDTVCAVIDFYFACTEIRAWDLAVTHVSWSFDAENAYLADVGAALVGGYDESFGRTGAERAAF
;
A
#
# COMPACT_ATOMS: atom_id res chain seq x y z
N MET A 1 8.41 18.38 -3.22
CA MET A 1 9.12 17.71 -4.34
C MET A 1 9.40 16.29 -3.90
N ALA A 2 8.78 15.32 -4.56
CA ALA A 2 8.90 13.90 -4.17
C ALA A 2 10.03 13.14 -4.90
N VAL A 3 10.96 13.83 -5.57
CA VAL A 3 12.15 13.22 -6.15
C VAL A 3 13.35 13.64 -5.31
N TYR A 4 13.76 12.78 -4.39
CA TYR A 4 14.91 12.98 -3.50
C TYR A 4 16.24 12.63 -4.18
N THR A 5 16.23 11.59 -5.01
CA THR A 5 17.39 11.15 -5.80
C THR A 5 17.20 11.55 -7.25
N GLN A 6 17.94 12.55 -7.71
CA GLN A 6 17.98 12.93 -9.13
C GLN A 6 18.91 11.99 -9.89
N ILE A 7 18.46 11.50 -11.04
CA ILE A 7 19.23 10.60 -11.92
C ILE A 7 19.42 11.30 -13.27
N PRO A 8 20.68 11.53 -13.71
CA PRO A 8 20.97 12.03 -15.06
C PRO A 8 20.45 11.09 -16.16
N ALA A 9 20.14 11.64 -17.32
CA ALA A 9 19.53 10.87 -18.42
C ALA A 9 20.40 9.68 -18.88
N GLU A 10 21.70 9.88 -18.94
CA GLU A 10 22.68 8.86 -19.33
C GLU A 10 22.68 7.71 -18.29
N GLU A 11 22.71 8.04 -17.00
CA GLU A 11 22.66 7.06 -15.92
C GLU A 11 21.31 6.32 -15.92
N MET A 12 20.19 7.03 -16.14
CA MET A 12 18.87 6.40 -16.25
C MET A 12 18.81 5.39 -17.39
N ALA A 13 19.42 5.72 -18.55
CA ALA A 13 19.46 4.81 -19.68
C ALA A 13 20.23 3.52 -19.36
N GLU A 14 21.35 3.62 -18.66
CA GLU A 14 22.14 2.46 -18.22
C GLU A 14 21.38 1.59 -17.20
N LEU A 15 20.66 2.22 -16.26
CA LEU A 15 19.87 1.52 -15.25
C LEU A 15 18.68 0.79 -15.88
N VAL A 16 17.96 1.43 -16.80
CA VAL A 16 16.81 0.84 -17.51
C VAL A 16 17.22 -0.39 -18.33
N LEU A 17 18.42 -0.37 -18.94
CA LEU A 17 18.94 -1.51 -19.71
C LEU A 17 19.19 -2.77 -18.86
N GLN A 18 19.30 -2.65 -17.54
CA GLN A 18 19.46 -3.81 -16.66
C GLN A 18 18.16 -4.62 -16.52
N PHE A 19 17.01 -4.00 -16.80
CA PHE A 19 15.70 -4.64 -16.82
C PHE A 19 15.32 -4.97 -18.29
N ASP A 20 14.44 -5.95 -18.48
CA ASP A 20 13.94 -6.27 -19.82
C ASP A 20 12.88 -5.25 -20.31
N ALA A 21 13.21 -3.97 -20.22
CA ALA A 21 12.33 -2.85 -20.52
C ALA A 21 12.58 -2.20 -21.89
N GLY A 22 13.60 -2.62 -22.63
CA GLY A 22 13.99 -1.97 -23.88
C GLY A 22 14.88 -0.74 -23.66
N LYS A 23 14.99 0.12 -24.68
CA LYS A 23 15.84 1.33 -24.64
C LYS A 23 15.05 2.51 -24.10
N LEU A 24 15.67 3.32 -23.24
CA LEU A 24 15.09 4.57 -22.73
C LEU A 24 14.78 5.54 -23.87
N ILE A 25 13.57 6.11 -23.88
CA ILE A 25 13.16 7.21 -24.75
C ILE A 25 13.06 8.49 -23.92
N SER A 26 12.34 8.45 -22.80
CA SER A 26 12.19 9.58 -21.89
C SER A 26 12.08 9.12 -20.44
N ALA A 27 12.42 10.01 -19.50
CA ALA A 27 12.15 9.82 -18.08
C ALA A 27 11.72 11.14 -17.44
N LYS A 28 10.68 11.09 -16.59
CA LYS A 28 10.18 12.25 -15.86
C LYS A 28 9.93 11.90 -14.41
N GLY A 29 10.51 12.65 -13.48
CA GLY A 29 10.24 12.50 -12.06
C GLY A 29 8.77 12.75 -11.73
N ILE A 30 8.20 11.89 -10.90
CA ILE A 30 6.84 12.01 -10.39
C ILE A 30 6.91 12.81 -9.08
N ALA A 31 6.15 13.91 -9.01
CA ALA A 31 6.17 14.81 -7.85
C ALA A 31 5.30 14.29 -6.69
N GLU A 32 4.51 13.29 -6.92
CA GLU A 32 3.62 12.66 -5.94
C GLU A 32 4.34 11.56 -5.14
N GLY A 33 3.88 11.31 -3.92
CA GLY A 33 4.48 10.39 -2.99
C GLY A 33 5.52 11.04 -2.08
N VAL A 34 5.71 10.48 -0.88
CA VAL A 34 6.57 11.05 0.17
C VAL A 34 7.70 10.12 0.62
N GLU A 35 7.74 8.90 0.12
CA GLU A 35 8.64 7.87 0.63
C GLU A 35 9.80 7.55 -0.31
N ASN A 36 9.52 7.44 -1.60
CA ASN A 36 10.47 7.01 -2.63
C ASN A 36 10.59 8.03 -3.75
N SER A 37 11.68 7.96 -4.53
CA SER A 37 11.80 8.75 -5.75
C SER A 37 11.28 7.92 -6.93
N ASN A 38 10.16 8.34 -7.51
CA ASN A 38 9.52 7.66 -8.62
C ASN A 38 9.72 8.42 -9.93
N TYR A 39 9.92 7.68 -11.01
CA TYR A 39 10.06 8.21 -12.36
C TYR A 39 9.11 7.48 -13.30
N LEU A 40 8.33 8.22 -14.07
CA LEU A 40 7.69 7.69 -15.26
C LEU A 40 8.76 7.54 -16.35
N VAL A 41 8.99 6.33 -16.79
CA VAL A 41 9.98 5.97 -17.79
C VAL A 41 9.27 5.46 -19.03
N GLU A 42 9.56 6.07 -20.18
CA GLU A 42 9.12 5.62 -21.50
C GLU A 42 10.28 4.94 -22.21
N THR A 43 10.02 3.78 -22.76
CA THR A 43 11.01 2.96 -23.45
C THR A 43 10.49 2.44 -24.79
N THR A 44 11.34 1.79 -25.55
CA THR A 44 10.93 1.11 -26.80
C THR A 44 9.96 -0.07 -26.60
N LYS A 45 9.78 -0.55 -25.35
CA LYS A 45 8.84 -1.63 -25.01
C LYS A 45 7.57 -1.13 -24.30
N GLY A 46 7.50 0.12 -23.88
CA GLY A 46 6.33 0.68 -23.20
C GLY A 46 6.69 1.68 -22.10
N ARG A 47 5.72 1.92 -21.22
CA ARG A 47 5.85 2.82 -20.08
C ARG A 47 5.98 2.02 -18.79
N PHE A 48 6.80 2.52 -17.88
CA PHE A 48 7.11 1.87 -16.61
C PHE A 48 7.28 2.92 -15.51
N ILE A 49 7.18 2.48 -14.26
CA ILE A 49 7.55 3.26 -13.08
C ILE A 49 8.89 2.75 -12.59
N PHE A 50 9.91 3.62 -12.59
CA PHE A 50 11.21 3.33 -12.02
C PHE A 50 11.28 3.94 -10.62
N THR A 51 11.39 3.10 -9.60
CA THR A 51 11.41 3.49 -8.19
C THR A 51 12.81 3.39 -7.62
N VAL A 52 13.27 4.44 -6.95
CA VAL A 52 14.46 4.45 -6.10
C VAL A 52 13.98 4.41 -4.65
N TYR A 53 14.32 3.35 -3.93
CA TYR A 53 14.01 3.21 -2.53
C TYR A 53 14.87 4.13 -1.69
N GLU A 54 14.22 5.02 -0.96
CA GLU A 54 14.87 5.99 -0.07
C GLU A 54 14.97 5.40 1.36
N LYS A 55 15.23 6.24 2.35
CA LYS A 55 15.57 5.79 3.72
C LYS A 55 14.42 5.14 4.51
N ARG A 56 13.16 5.34 4.10
CA ARG A 56 12.00 4.83 4.88
C ARG A 56 11.71 3.36 4.65
N VAL A 57 12.00 2.85 3.46
CA VAL A 57 11.82 1.45 3.14
C VAL A 57 13.07 0.67 3.55
N ASP A 58 12.92 -0.29 4.47
CA ASP A 58 14.02 -1.20 4.76
C ASP A 58 14.27 -2.11 3.54
N THR A 59 15.45 -2.03 3.00
CA THR A 59 15.81 -2.83 1.82
C THR A 59 15.83 -4.33 2.09
N ALA A 60 15.90 -4.75 3.36
CA ALA A 60 15.77 -6.15 3.77
C ALA A 60 14.36 -6.71 3.55
N ASP A 61 13.34 -5.84 3.53
CA ASP A 61 11.94 -6.22 3.28
C ASP A 61 11.59 -6.30 1.79
N LEU A 62 12.42 -5.76 0.88
CA LEU A 62 12.13 -5.75 -0.56
C LEU A 62 11.87 -7.15 -1.15
N PRO A 63 12.60 -8.21 -0.76
CA PRO A 63 12.29 -9.56 -1.23
C PRO A 63 10.86 -10.01 -0.89
N PHE A 64 10.35 -9.65 0.30
CA PHE A 64 8.97 -9.96 0.70
C PHE A 64 7.97 -9.22 -0.21
N PHE A 65 8.13 -7.91 -0.40
CA PHE A 65 7.22 -7.11 -1.23
C PHE A 65 7.22 -7.59 -2.69
N MET A 66 8.40 -7.85 -3.27
CA MET A 66 8.49 -8.31 -4.65
C MET A 66 7.89 -9.72 -4.83
N ALA A 67 8.11 -10.64 -3.89
CA ALA A 67 7.52 -11.97 -3.92
C ALA A 67 5.98 -11.91 -3.79
N MET A 68 5.46 -11.03 -2.94
CA MET A 68 4.02 -10.82 -2.78
C MET A 68 3.39 -10.25 -4.06
N ILE A 69 4.00 -9.22 -4.68
CA ILE A 69 3.52 -8.65 -5.94
C ILE A 69 3.53 -9.72 -7.04
N ASP A 70 4.60 -10.49 -7.18
CA ASP A 70 4.68 -11.57 -8.17
C ASP A 70 3.59 -12.62 -7.94
N HIS A 71 3.31 -12.96 -6.69
CA HIS A 71 2.23 -13.88 -6.33
C HIS A 71 0.85 -13.33 -6.71
N LEU A 72 0.58 -12.06 -6.38
CA LEU A 72 -0.67 -11.37 -6.73
C LEU A 72 -0.88 -11.28 -8.25
N VAL A 73 0.17 -10.94 -9.01
CA VAL A 73 0.15 -10.93 -10.48
C VAL A 73 -0.17 -12.32 -11.03
N ALA A 74 0.47 -13.37 -10.50
CA ALA A 74 0.22 -14.76 -10.92
C ALA A 74 -1.22 -15.22 -10.64
N LYS A 75 -1.89 -14.63 -9.64
CA LYS A 75 -3.31 -14.87 -9.31
C LYS A 75 -4.28 -13.96 -10.07
N GLY A 76 -3.77 -13.08 -10.95
CA GLY A 76 -4.60 -12.17 -11.75
C GLY A 76 -5.19 -11.00 -10.97
N CYS A 77 -4.58 -10.61 -9.85
CA CYS A 77 -4.97 -9.43 -9.11
C CYS A 77 -4.58 -8.15 -9.86
N PRO A 78 -5.33 -7.04 -9.69
CA PRO A 78 -5.04 -5.77 -10.34
C PRO A 78 -3.87 -5.06 -9.64
N VAL A 79 -2.65 -5.53 -9.85
CA VAL A 79 -1.42 -4.96 -9.29
C VAL A 79 -0.36 -4.84 -10.39
N PRO A 80 0.54 -3.84 -10.35
CA PRO A 80 1.59 -3.69 -11.34
C PRO A 80 2.61 -4.83 -11.24
N ALA A 81 2.94 -5.46 -12.37
CA ALA A 81 3.99 -6.46 -12.41
C ALA A 81 5.38 -5.83 -12.19
N SER A 82 6.25 -6.52 -11.45
CA SER A 82 7.65 -6.13 -11.33
C SER A 82 8.47 -6.66 -12.51
N LEU A 83 9.24 -5.78 -13.17
CA LEU A 83 10.16 -6.20 -14.20
C LEU A 83 11.37 -6.87 -13.57
N LYS A 84 11.87 -7.90 -14.25
CA LYS A 84 13.06 -8.62 -13.80
C LYS A 84 14.28 -8.23 -14.63
N THR A 85 15.44 -8.30 -14.02
CA THR A 85 16.72 -8.25 -14.74
C THR A 85 16.93 -9.55 -15.51
N ALA A 86 17.93 -9.58 -16.41
CA ALA A 86 18.33 -10.80 -17.11
C ALA A 86 18.74 -11.95 -16.16
N ALA A 87 19.15 -11.63 -14.92
CA ALA A 87 19.46 -12.60 -13.88
C ALA A 87 18.23 -13.02 -13.06
N GLY A 88 17.03 -12.53 -13.38
CA GLY A 88 15.79 -12.82 -12.67
C GLY A 88 15.55 -11.98 -11.39
N ALA A 89 16.41 -11.02 -11.08
CA ALA A 89 16.25 -10.16 -9.91
C ALA A 89 15.17 -9.09 -10.14
N ALA A 90 14.32 -8.84 -9.14
CA ALA A 90 13.30 -7.79 -9.19
C ALA A 90 13.86 -6.40 -8.82
N THR A 91 15.01 -6.37 -8.17
CA THR A 91 15.68 -5.13 -7.74
C THR A 91 17.15 -5.13 -8.14
N ILE A 92 17.70 -3.94 -8.31
CA ILE A 92 19.15 -3.71 -8.49
C ILE A 92 19.66 -2.76 -7.41
N SER A 93 20.93 -2.91 -7.04
CA SER A 93 21.60 -1.96 -6.14
C SER A 93 22.52 -1.06 -6.96
N HIS A 94 22.41 0.26 -6.76
CA HIS A 94 23.30 1.23 -7.40
C HIS A 94 23.51 2.44 -6.48
N LYS A 95 24.76 2.85 -6.27
CA LYS A 95 25.13 3.96 -5.37
C LYS A 95 24.50 3.82 -3.96
N GLY A 96 24.50 2.59 -3.42
CA GLY A 96 23.99 2.31 -2.07
C GLY A 96 22.47 2.35 -1.92
N LYS A 97 21.69 2.46 -3.00
CA LYS A 97 20.22 2.41 -2.97
C LYS A 97 19.68 1.28 -3.82
N SER A 98 18.61 0.65 -3.37
CA SER A 98 17.87 -0.33 -4.17
C SER A 98 16.94 0.37 -5.15
N ARG A 99 16.70 -0.26 -6.28
CA ARG A 99 15.83 0.21 -7.36
C ARG A 99 15.01 -0.93 -7.90
N ALA A 100 13.79 -0.61 -8.29
CA ALA A 100 12.90 -1.54 -9.00
C ALA A 100 12.30 -0.85 -10.23
N MET A 101 11.79 -1.65 -11.13
CA MET A 101 11.02 -1.20 -12.28
C MET A 101 9.71 -1.95 -12.32
N MET A 102 8.60 -1.21 -12.32
CA MET A 102 7.24 -1.73 -12.28
C MET A 102 6.51 -1.39 -13.57
N GLU A 103 5.56 -2.22 -13.95
CA GLU A 103 4.63 -1.90 -15.03
C GLU A 103 3.90 -0.60 -14.74
N PHE A 104 3.70 0.23 -15.77
CA PHE A 104 2.84 1.40 -15.68
C PHE A 104 1.38 0.99 -15.79
N MET A 105 0.61 1.21 -14.75
CA MET A 105 -0.82 0.97 -14.75
C MET A 105 -1.59 2.24 -15.10
N PRO A 106 -2.50 2.19 -16.10
CA PRO A 106 -3.37 3.33 -16.39
C PRO A 106 -4.42 3.50 -15.29
N GLY A 107 -4.85 4.72 -15.08
CA GLY A 107 -5.89 5.06 -14.09
C GLY A 107 -5.56 6.34 -13.35
N LEU A 108 -6.51 6.79 -12.55
CA LEU A 108 -6.39 7.97 -11.70
C LEU A 108 -6.80 7.59 -10.28
N SER A 109 -6.09 8.10 -9.28
CA SER A 109 -6.56 8.06 -7.90
C SER A 109 -7.77 8.99 -7.72
N VAL A 110 -8.63 8.69 -6.76
CA VAL A 110 -9.84 9.47 -6.50
C VAL A 110 -9.69 10.27 -5.21
N THR A 111 -10.16 11.52 -5.24
CA THR A 111 -10.15 12.38 -4.05
C THR A 111 -11.47 12.30 -3.29
N HIS A 112 -12.57 12.09 -4.01
CA HIS A 112 -13.92 11.99 -3.45
C HIS A 112 -14.57 10.71 -3.97
N PRO A 113 -14.38 9.57 -3.27
CA PRO A 113 -14.89 8.28 -3.73
C PRO A 113 -16.42 8.26 -3.84
N THR A 114 -16.91 7.70 -4.94
CA THR A 114 -18.35 7.37 -5.11
C THR A 114 -18.65 6.00 -4.50
N GLN A 115 -19.93 5.69 -4.29
CA GLN A 115 -20.38 4.35 -3.85
C GLN A 115 -19.90 3.25 -4.83
N ALA A 116 -19.98 3.50 -6.14
CA ALA A 116 -19.56 2.53 -7.15
C ALA A 116 -18.04 2.26 -7.10
N GLN A 117 -17.24 3.31 -6.90
CA GLN A 117 -15.79 3.21 -6.74
C GLN A 117 -15.42 2.47 -5.44
N ALA A 118 -16.10 2.79 -4.33
CA ALA A 118 -15.90 2.11 -3.04
C ALA A 118 -16.28 0.61 -3.13
N LEU A 119 -17.38 0.27 -3.79
CA LEU A 119 -17.77 -1.13 -4.06
C LEU A 119 -16.69 -1.87 -4.85
N SER A 120 -16.16 -1.24 -5.90
CA SER A 120 -15.08 -1.79 -6.73
C SER A 120 -13.79 -2.01 -5.93
N THR A 121 -13.45 -1.06 -5.04
CA THR A 121 -12.29 -1.17 -4.15
C THR A 121 -12.45 -2.28 -3.13
N GLY A 122 -13.64 -2.40 -2.53
CA GLY A 122 -13.95 -3.52 -1.63
C GLY A 122 -13.76 -4.88 -2.31
N ARG A 123 -14.25 -5.03 -3.56
CA ARG A 123 -14.03 -6.24 -4.36
C ARG A 123 -12.56 -6.50 -4.63
N ALA A 124 -11.78 -5.46 -4.98
CA ALA A 124 -10.34 -5.60 -5.21
C ALA A 124 -9.60 -6.03 -3.93
N LEU A 125 -9.89 -5.43 -2.77
CA LEU A 125 -9.31 -5.84 -1.49
C LEU A 125 -9.65 -7.30 -1.16
N GLY A 126 -10.90 -7.71 -1.36
CA GLY A 126 -11.30 -9.10 -1.15
C GLY A 126 -10.58 -10.07 -2.11
N GLN A 127 -10.36 -9.67 -3.38
CA GLN A 127 -9.57 -10.44 -4.33
C GLN A 127 -8.11 -10.59 -3.87
N LEU A 128 -7.48 -9.52 -3.38
CA LEU A 128 -6.12 -9.56 -2.82
C LEU A 128 -6.05 -10.54 -1.64
N HIS A 129 -6.94 -10.44 -0.66
CA HIS A 129 -6.98 -11.37 0.48
C HIS A 129 -7.24 -12.81 0.07
N GLY A 130 -8.09 -13.02 -0.95
CA GLY A 130 -8.31 -14.35 -1.52
C GLY A 130 -7.06 -14.94 -2.14
N ALA A 131 -6.32 -14.13 -2.90
CA ALA A 131 -5.08 -14.53 -3.54
C ALA A 131 -3.96 -14.81 -2.54
N LEU A 132 -3.90 -14.06 -1.43
CA LEU A 132 -2.85 -14.19 -0.41
C LEU A 132 -3.06 -15.33 0.58
N LYS A 133 -4.14 -16.10 0.50
CA LYS A 133 -4.40 -17.25 1.40
C LYS A 133 -3.30 -18.32 1.39
N ASP A 134 -2.67 -18.53 0.25
CA ASP A 134 -1.60 -19.51 0.04
C ASP A 134 -0.20 -18.89 -0.07
N PHE A 135 -0.08 -17.58 0.20
CA PHE A 135 1.22 -16.92 0.27
C PHE A 135 1.90 -17.24 1.61
N THR A 136 3.16 -17.71 1.54
CA THR A 136 3.83 -18.34 2.70
C THR A 136 4.84 -17.46 3.42
N LEU A 137 5.27 -16.36 2.79
CA LEU A 137 6.20 -15.43 3.44
C LEU A 137 5.45 -14.56 4.44
N ASN A 138 6.14 -14.18 5.51
CA ASN A 138 5.59 -13.35 6.57
C ASN A 138 6.47 -12.13 6.81
N ARG A 139 5.85 -11.01 7.14
CA ARG A 139 6.49 -9.79 7.60
C ARG A 139 5.70 -9.24 8.80
N PRO A 140 6.33 -9.00 9.96
CA PRO A 140 5.61 -8.48 11.12
C PRO A 140 5.07 -7.07 10.85
N ASN A 141 3.92 -6.75 11.46
CA ASN A 141 3.38 -5.40 11.46
C ASN A 141 4.12 -4.54 12.50
N THR A 142 4.97 -3.63 12.04
CA THR A 142 5.69 -2.68 12.92
C THR A 142 4.83 -1.47 13.31
N LEU A 143 3.69 -1.26 12.64
CA LEU A 143 2.70 -0.21 12.92
C LEU A 143 1.37 -0.81 13.42
N GLY A 144 1.41 -1.95 14.08
CA GLY A 144 0.29 -2.54 14.79
C GLY A 144 0.20 -2.04 16.24
N LEU A 145 -0.63 -2.71 17.06
CA LEU A 145 -0.91 -2.31 18.43
C LEU A 145 0.35 -2.03 19.26
N ASP A 146 1.31 -2.97 19.26
CA ASP A 146 2.56 -2.80 20.03
C ASP A 146 3.39 -1.61 19.52
N GLY A 147 3.47 -1.43 18.21
CA GLY A 147 4.15 -0.29 17.60
C GLY A 147 3.50 1.06 17.97
N TRP A 148 2.18 1.13 18.05
CA TRP A 148 1.47 2.34 18.50
C TRP A 148 1.77 2.66 19.96
N LEU A 149 1.80 1.64 20.83
CA LEU A 149 2.14 1.80 22.24
C LEU A 149 3.55 2.33 22.44
N GLU A 150 4.51 1.81 21.66
CA GLU A 150 5.90 2.30 21.67
C GLU A 150 5.99 3.73 21.15
N LEU A 151 5.29 4.07 20.06
CA LEU A 151 5.25 5.43 19.52
C LEU A 151 4.65 6.41 20.51
N ALA A 152 3.52 6.07 21.14
CA ALA A 152 2.89 6.89 22.18
C ALA A 152 3.84 7.15 23.37
N ALA A 153 4.54 6.09 23.83
CA ALA A 153 5.53 6.22 24.90
C ALA A 153 6.70 7.12 24.51
N ARG A 154 7.18 7.05 23.27
CA ARG A 154 8.26 7.90 22.75
C ARG A 154 7.86 9.37 22.62
N CYS A 155 6.61 9.65 22.22
CA CYS A 155 6.09 11.01 22.14
C CYS A 155 5.95 11.66 23.53
N GLY A 156 5.54 10.88 24.54
CA GLY A 156 5.49 11.32 25.92
C GLY A 156 4.77 12.67 26.12
N ASP A 157 5.43 13.63 26.78
CA ASP A 157 4.87 14.97 27.06
C ASP A 157 4.77 15.86 25.81
N ASP A 158 5.40 15.48 24.70
CA ASP A 158 5.32 16.24 23.45
C ASP A 158 3.91 16.21 22.83
N LEU A 159 3.09 15.19 23.17
CA LEU A 159 1.70 15.13 22.77
C LEU A 159 0.89 16.34 23.27
N ASP A 160 1.13 16.77 24.50
CA ASP A 160 0.41 17.93 25.09
C ASP A 160 0.85 19.28 24.50
N LYS A 161 1.97 19.32 23.77
CA LYS A 161 2.37 20.52 23.00
C LYS A 161 1.53 20.69 21.73
N ILE A 162 0.98 19.59 21.20
CA ILE A 162 0.06 19.61 20.06
C ILE A 162 -1.33 20.04 20.51
N GLN A 163 -1.84 19.41 21.57
CA GLN A 163 -3.13 19.74 22.16
C GLN A 163 -3.13 19.38 23.64
N PRO A 164 -3.50 20.31 24.55
CA PRO A 164 -3.62 20.01 25.97
C PRO A 164 -4.53 18.79 26.24
N GLY A 165 -4.05 17.84 27.06
CA GLY A 165 -4.73 16.59 27.40
C GLY A 165 -4.62 15.47 26.35
N LEU A 166 -3.88 15.67 25.24
CA LEU A 166 -3.72 14.66 24.18
C LEU A 166 -2.97 13.44 24.73
N LYS A 167 -1.96 13.61 25.57
CA LYS A 167 -1.23 12.52 26.21
C LYS A 167 -2.16 11.57 26.96
N GLN A 168 -3.07 12.13 27.77
CA GLN A 168 -4.03 11.32 28.52
C GLN A 168 -4.97 10.57 27.56
N ARG A 169 -5.53 11.24 26.57
CA ARG A 169 -6.44 10.61 25.58
C ARG A 169 -5.76 9.46 24.84
N VAL A 170 -4.51 9.67 24.37
CA VAL A 170 -3.74 8.61 23.70
C VAL A 170 -3.49 7.43 24.64
N ALA A 171 -3.19 7.67 25.92
CA ALA A 171 -3.00 6.60 26.90
C ALA A 171 -4.30 5.82 27.17
N GLU A 172 -5.43 6.50 27.24
CA GLU A 172 -6.76 5.87 27.40
C GLU A 172 -7.11 5.00 26.20
N GLU A 173 -6.92 5.51 24.96
CA GLU A 173 -7.13 4.74 23.72
C GLU A 173 -6.19 3.53 23.62
N CYS A 174 -4.92 3.69 23.94
CA CYS A 174 -3.98 2.58 23.98
C CYS A 174 -4.40 1.49 24.98
N ALA A 175 -4.88 1.88 26.15
CA ALA A 175 -5.39 0.94 27.16
C ALA A 175 -6.65 0.23 26.68
N PHE A 176 -7.58 0.95 26.05
CA PHE A 176 -8.79 0.39 25.47
C PHE A 176 -8.48 -0.63 24.37
N LEU A 177 -7.61 -0.26 23.41
CA LEU A 177 -7.21 -1.13 22.31
C LEU A 177 -6.52 -2.39 22.82
N ARG A 178 -5.62 -2.27 23.81
CA ARG A 178 -4.96 -3.44 24.41
C ARG A 178 -5.95 -4.39 25.08
N ALA A 179 -6.97 -3.87 25.74
CA ALA A 179 -7.99 -4.68 26.42
C ALA A 179 -8.99 -5.34 25.46
N ASN A 180 -9.22 -4.74 24.28
CA ASN A 180 -10.27 -5.15 23.35
C ASN A 180 -9.75 -5.60 21.98
N TRP A 181 -8.42 -5.74 21.79
CA TRP A 181 -7.86 -6.17 20.51
C TRP A 181 -8.34 -7.57 20.13
N PRO A 182 -8.94 -7.77 18.95
CA PRO A 182 -9.51 -9.05 18.56
C PRO A 182 -8.41 -10.04 18.08
N ALA A 183 -7.55 -10.46 19.02
CA ALA A 183 -6.35 -11.24 18.74
C ALA A 183 -6.63 -12.63 18.11
N ASP A 184 -7.85 -13.14 18.29
CA ASP A 184 -8.27 -14.48 17.81
C ASP A 184 -8.76 -14.48 16.34
N LEU A 185 -8.82 -13.30 15.70
CA LEU A 185 -9.20 -13.22 14.29
C LEU A 185 -8.09 -13.73 13.37
N ASP A 186 -8.53 -14.23 12.21
CA ASP A 186 -7.62 -14.74 11.18
C ASP A 186 -6.63 -13.70 10.70
N LYS A 187 -5.35 -14.08 10.67
CA LYS A 187 -4.26 -13.30 10.11
C LYS A 187 -3.90 -13.78 8.71
N SER A 188 -3.51 -12.84 7.88
CA SER A 188 -2.90 -13.10 6.56
C SER A 188 -1.95 -11.96 6.21
N VAL A 189 -1.28 -12.04 5.07
CA VAL A 189 -0.65 -10.85 4.52
C VAL A 189 -1.73 -9.91 4.03
N ILE A 190 -1.60 -8.63 4.38
CA ILE A 190 -2.53 -7.54 4.11
C ILE A 190 -1.80 -6.36 3.45
N HIS A 191 -2.54 -5.42 2.86
CA HIS A 191 -1.99 -4.20 2.28
C HIS A 191 -1.59 -3.18 3.35
N ALA A 192 -2.44 -3.01 4.34
CA ALA A 192 -2.27 -2.12 5.50
C ALA A 192 -2.28 -0.61 5.21
N ASP A 193 -2.45 -0.19 3.93
CA ASP A 193 -2.44 1.22 3.51
C ASP A 193 -3.29 1.46 2.26
N LEU A 194 -4.47 0.80 2.15
CA LEU A 194 -5.32 0.92 0.96
C LEU A 194 -6.16 2.20 0.98
N PHE A 195 -5.47 3.33 0.96
CA PHE A 195 -6.03 4.67 0.85
C PHE A 195 -6.47 4.97 -0.61
N PRO A 196 -7.32 5.98 -0.84
CA PRO A 196 -7.77 6.33 -2.20
C PRO A 196 -6.65 6.66 -3.18
N ASP A 197 -5.52 7.21 -2.73
CA ASP A 197 -4.35 7.52 -3.55
C ASP A 197 -3.54 6.27 -3.95
N ASN A 198 -3.73 5.15 -3.26
CA ASN A 198 -3.13 3.85 -3.57
C ASN A 198 -4.00 2.96 -4.47
N VAL A 199 -5.13 3.50 -4.99
CA VAL A 199 -6.03 2.79 -5.91
C VAL A 199 -6.20 3.59 -7.19
N LEU A 200 -5.78 3.01 -8.32
CA LEU A 200 -5.95 3.62 -9.64
C LEU A 200 -7.25 3.12 -10.28
N MET A 201 -8.08 4.04 -10.74
CA MET A 201 -9.40 3.77 -11.29
C MET A 201 -9.55 4.24 -12.73
N ALA A 202 -10.34 3.52 -13.52
CA ALA A 202 -10.91 3.97 -14.79
C ALA A 202 -12.44 4.05 -14.63
N GLY A 203 -12.96 5.25 -14.47
CA GLY A 203 -14.35 5.46 -14.07
C GLY A 203 -14.62 4.85 -12.69
N ASP A 204 -15.51 3.86 -12.63
CA ASP A 204 -15.88 3.18 -11.36
C ASP A 204 -15.15 1.85 -11.14
N THR A 205 -14.17 1.51 -12.00
CA THR A 205 -13.49 0.23 -11.93
C THR A 205 -12.05 0.39 -11.47
N VAL A 206 -11.63 -0.41 -10.48
CA VAL A 206 -10.23 -0.51 -10.08
C VAL A 206 -9.40 -1.10 -11.21
N CYS A 207 -8.39 -0.35 -11.64
CA CYS A 207 -7.38 -0.78 -12.61
C CYS A 207 -6.14 -1.33 -11.95
N ALA A 208 -5.73 -0.72 -10.82
CA ALA A 208 -4.58 -1.19 -10.07
C ALA A 208 -4.67 -0.79 -8.59
N VAL A 209 -4.11 -1.65 -7.75
CA VAL A 209 -3.69 -1.35 -6.37
C VAL A 209 -2.18 -1.21 -6.38
N ILE A 210 -1.67 -0.15 -5.77
CA ILE A 210 -0.26 0.20 -5.73
C ILE A 210 0.21 0.46 -4.29
N ASP A 211 1.51 0.64 -4.11
CA ASP A 211 2.14 1.04 -2.83
C ASP A 211 2.00 0.00 -1.70
N PHE A 212 2.63 -1.17 -1.89
CA PHE A 212 2.60 -2.29 -0.94
C PHE A 212 3.66 -2.22 0.18
N TYR A 213 4.31 -1.08 0.42
CA TYR A 213 5.45 -1.01 1.35
C TYR A 213 5.07 -1.06 2.83
N PHE A 214 3.78 -0.92 3.15
CA PHE A 214 3.22 -1.21 4.48
C PHE A 214 2.72 -2.64 4.63
N ALA A 215 2.66 -3.41 3.54
CA ALA A 215 2.14 -4.78 3.58
C ALA A 215 2.86 -5.62 4.64
N CYS A 216 2.08 -6.35 5.43
CA CYS A 216 2.55 -7.10 6.58
C CYS A 216 1.58 -8.26 6.89
N THR A 217 1.97 -9.12 7.84
CA THR A 217 1.10 -10.18 8.36
C THR A 217 0.32 -9.66 9.56
N GLU A 218 -0.99 -9.47 9.40
CA GLU A 218 -1.86 -8.95 10.45
C GLU A 218 -3.31 -9.46 10.28
N ILE A 219 -4.20 -9.08 11.18
CA ILE A 219 -5.63 -9.41 11.13
C ILE A 219 -6.25 -8.82 9.87
N ARG A 220 -6.90 -9.69 9.04
CA ARG A 220 -7.54 -9.25 7.78
C ARG A 220 -8.62 -8.19 8.00
N ALA A 221 -9.43 -8.34 9.05
CA ALA A 221 -10.47 -7.37 9.37
C ALA A 221 -9.90 -5.98 9.63
N TRP A 222 -8.66 -5.88 10.15
CA TRP A 222 -7.99 -4.60 10.35
C TRP A 222 -7.66 -3.90 9.02
N ASP A 223 -7.23 -4.64 7.99
CA ASP A 223 -7.00 -4.05 6.65
C ASP A 223 -8.29 -3.47 6.05
N LEU A 224 -9.38 -4.22 6.15
CA LEU A 224 -10.71 -3.73 5.75
C LEU A 224 -11.11 -2.49 6.56
N ALA A 225 -10.85 -2.45 7.88
CA ALA A 225 -11.18 -1.31 8.73
C ALA A 225 -10.37 -0.05 8.37
N VAL A 226 -9.05 -0.20 8.11
CA VAL A 226 -8.19 0.90 7.63
C VAL A 226 -8.71 1.43 6.30
N THR A 227 -8.99 0.55 5.35
CA THR A 227 -9.54 0.92 4.05
C THR A 227 -10.90 1.61 4.21
N HIS A 228 -11.80 1.05 5.04
CA HIS A 228 -13.11 1.64 5.29
C HIS A 228 -13.01 3.07 5.85
N VAL A 229 -12.16 3.30 6.85
CA VAL A 229 -11.99 4.65 7.43
C VAL A 229 -11.42 5.62 6.41
N SER A 230 -10.42 5.22 5.60
CA SER A 230 -9.80 6.11 4.62
C SER A 230 -10.70 6.46 3.43
N TRP A 231 -11.72 5.61 3.13
CA TRP A 231 -12.64 5.80 1.99
C TRP A 231 -13.96 6.44 2.37
N SER A 232 -14.38 6.36 3.65
CA SER A 232 -15.75 6.66 4.08
C SER A 232 -15.90 7.97 4.85
N PHE A 233 -14.91 8.86 4.79
CA PHE A 233 -14.99 10.19 5.38
C PHE A 233 -14.63 11.25 4.34
N ASP A 234 -15.35 12.37 4.36
CA ASP A 234 -15.02 13.52 3.53
C ASP A 234 -13.94 14.43 4.17
N ALA A 235 -13.61 15.51 3.47
CA ALA A 235 -12.59 16.46 3.93
C ALA A 235 -12.98 17.19 5.24
N GLU A 236 -14.24 17.27 5.57
CA GLU A 236 -14.80 17.84 6.80
C GLU A 236 -14.94 16.79 7.93
N ASN A 237 -14.47 15.56 7.70
CA ASN A 237 -14.60 14.40 8.60
C ASN A 237 -16.06 13.95 8.83
N ALA A 238 -16.96 14.21 7.90
CA ALA A 238 -18.29 13.65 7.93
C ALA A 238 -18.29 12.21 7.39
N TYR A 239 -18.94 11.30 8.10
CA TYR A 239 -19.03 9.91 7.70
C TYR A 239 -20.01 9.70 6.53
N LEU A 240 -19.51 9.12 5.44
CA LEU A 240 -20.24 8.80 4.22
C LEU A 240 -20.77 7.37 4.28
N ALA A 241 -21.89 7.16 5.01
CA ALA A 241 -22.42 5.84 5.31
C ALA A 241 -22.65 4.95 4.08
N ASP A 242 -23.16 5.52 2.98
CA ASP A 242 -23.43 4.77 1.76
C ASP A 242 -22.13 4.32 1.05
N VAL A 243 -21.07 5.14 1.12
CA VAL A 243 -19.74 4.80 0.58
C VAL A 243 -19.13 3.67 1.40
N GLY A 244 -19.17 3.79 2.75
CA GLY A 244 -18.66 2.76 3.64
C GLY A 244 -19.40 1.43 3.49
N ALA A 245 -20.73 1.47 3.41
CA ALA A 245 -21.56 0.28 3.17
C ALA A 245 -21.24 -0.39 1.83
N ALA A 246 -21.04 0.40 0.76
CA ALA A 246 -20.68 -0.11 -0.56
C ALA A 246 -19.30 -0.80 -0.55
N LEU A 247 -18.30 -0.22 0.11
CA LEU A 247 -16.97 -0.80 0.23
C LEU A 247 -17.02 -2.16 0.93
N VAL A 248 -17.68 -2.22 2.09
CA VAL A 248 -17.84 -3.46 2.87
C VAL A 248 -18.64 -4.49 2.07
N GLY A 249 -19.69 -4.06 1.36
CA GLY A 249 -20.47 -4.91 0.46
C GLY A 249 -19.63 -5.54 -0.62
N GLY A 250 -18.79 -4.75 -1.30
CA GLY A 250 -17.86 -5.26 -2.33
C GLY A 250 -16.85 -6.27 -1.79
N TYR A 251 -16.32 -6.03 -0.60
CA TYR A 251 -15.45 -6.99 0.07
C TYR A 251 -16.19 -8.32 0.38
N ASP A 252 -17.39 -8.22 0.94
CA ASP A 252 -18.20 -9.41 1.26
C ASP A 252 -18.63 -10.20 0.01
N GLU A 253 -18.82 -9.54 -1.15
CA GLU A 253 -19.10 -10.20 -2.42
C GLU A 253 -17.90 -11.00 -2.97
N SER A 254 -16.68 -10.53 -2.78
CA SER A 254 -15.47 -11.13 -3.38
C SER A 254 -14.74 -12.10 -2.46
N PHE A 255 -14.74 -11.85 -1.15
CA PHE A 255 -14.05 -12.68 -0.15
C PHE A 255 -15.00 -13.19 0.93
N GLY A 256 -15.77 -12.27 1.54
CA GLY A 256 -16.72 -12.54 2.62
C GLY A 256 -16.08 -12.58 4.00
N ARG A 257 -16.54 -11.70 4.90
CA ARG A 257 -16.15 -11.72 6.30
C ARG A 257 -16.73 -12.94 7.02
N THR A 258 -15.96 -13.55 7.91
CA THR A 258 -16.44 -14.56 8.87
C THR A 258 -17.42 -13.94 9.87
N GLY A 259 -18.15 -14.77 10.63
CA GLY A 259 -19.03 -14.28 11.70
C GLY A 259 -18.27 -13.52 12.79
N ALA A 260 -17.05 -13.97 13.14
CA ALA A 260 -16.20 -13.31 14.10
C ALA A 260 -15.68 -11.94 13.58
N GLU A 261 -15.24 -11.87 12.32
CA GLU A 261 -14.83 -10.62 11.68
C GLU A 261 -15.98 -9.61 11.58
N ARG A 262 -17.23 -10.06 11.34
CA ARG A 262 -18.42 -9.19 11.34
C ARG A 262 -18.75 -8.64 12.73
N ALA A 263 -18.49 -9.41 13.76
CA ALA A 263 -18.76 -8.99 15.14
C ALA A 263 -17.69 -8.01 15.67
N ALA A 264 -16.47 -8.06 15.13
CA ALA A 264 -15.37 -7.21 15.53
C ALA A 264 -15.27 -5.91 14.70
N PHE A 265 -15.89 -5.86 13.52
CA PHE A 265 -15.90 -4.70 12.62
C PHE A 265 -17.03 -3.72 12.97
#